data_6ceee44cb4045a141d787ee005694634
#
_entry.id   6ceee44cb4045a141d787ee005694634
#
_cell.length_a   1.000
_cell.length_b   1.000
_cell.length_c   1.000
_cell.angle_alpha   90.00
_cell.angle_beta   90.00
_cell.angle_gamma   90.00
#
_symmetry.space_group_name_H-M   'P 1'
#
loop_
_entity.id
_entity.type
_entity.pdbx_description
1 polymer ?
#
loop_
_entity_poly.entity_id
_entity_poly.type
_entity_poly.pdbx_seq_one_letter_code
_entity_poly.pdbx_strand_id
1 'polypeptide(L)'
;FAETFAVWLRPRSDWRKRYAEWPALRKLEYVDELMGEIAGARPLLTRRIQVDPLNRLSRTLAEHYKKKQALYAVDSPTAYDRDLLRIFSDDPKHRQWPAASTFLRHHRAKIRLMVSKWTGEYQLTLDSVLDDMIVRCRELKLRAVGNERQLKTDFTVLLTAKTVHSLYSPSRRRWFAL
;
A
#
# COMPACT_ATOMS: atom_id res chain seq x y z
N PHE A 1 12.39 -10.63 13.90
CA PHE A 1 12.28 -10.70 15.37
C PHE A 1 10.86 -10.46 15.85
N ALA A 2 10.17 -9.38 15.45
CA ALA A 2 8.84 -9.02 15.94
C ALA A 2 7.78 -10.13 15.78
N GLU A 3 7.73 -10.78 14.64
CA GLU A 3 6.79 -11.89 14.38
C GLU A 3 7.10 -13.11 15.26
N THR A 4 8.39 -13.46 15.41
CA THR A 4 8.81 -14.56 16.27
C THR A 4 8.44 -14.30 17.72
N PHE A 5 8.68 -13.06 18.17
CA PHE A 5 8.34 -12.62 19.53
C PHE A 5 6.83 -12.63 19.77
N ALA A 6 6.02 -12.21 18.79
CA ALA A 6 4.56 -12.24 18.89
C ALA A 6 4.01 -13.67 19.00
N VAL A 7 4.60 -14.63 18.29
CA VAL A 7 4.23 -16.05 18.41
C VAL A 7 4.61 -16.60 19.78
N TRP A 8 5.81 -16.27 20.26
CA TRP A 8 6.30 -16.68 21.60
C TRP A 8 5.44 -16.10 22.72
N LEU A 9 5.10 -14.81 22.63
CA LEU A 9 4.34 -14.08 23.65
C LEU A 9 2.88 -14.54 23.76
N ARG A 10 2.34 -15.22 22.76
CA ARG A 10 0.94 -15.63 22.74
C ARG A 10 0.60 -16.59 23.88
N PRO A 11 -0.31 -16.25 24.82
CA PRO A 11 -0.69 -17.11 25.92
C PRO A 11 -1.22 -18.47 25.44
N ARG A 12 -0.79 -19.55 26.09
CA ARG A 12 -1.21 -20.93 25.79
C ARG A 12 -0.92 -21.36 24.36
N SER A 13 0.06 -20.74 23.69
CA SER A 13 0.46 -21.20 22.37
C SER A 13 1.40 -22.39 22.52
N ASP A 14 1.00 -23.52 21.97
CA ASP A 14 1.82 -24.73 21.95
C ASP A 14 2.84 -24.64 20.79
N TRP A 15 3.61 -23.54 20.77
CA TRP A 15 4.50 -23.22 19.65
C TRP A 15 5.61 -24.28 19.47
N ARG A 16 6.08 -24.92 20.55
CA ARG A 16 7.07 -26.01 20.45
C ARG A 16 6.57 -27.18 19.60
N LYS A 17 5.33 -27.60 19.80
CA LYS A 17 4.71 -28.66 19.00
C LYS A 17 4.35 -28.19 17.61
N ARG A 18 3.78 -26.97 17.51
CA ARG A 18 3.29 -26.42 16.24
C ARG A 18 4.42 -26.20 15.22
N TYR A 19 5.62 -25.86 15.68
CA TYR A 19 6.77 -25.56 14.83
C TYR A 19 7.87 -26.61 14.91
N ALA A 20 7.58 -27.83 15.45
CA ALA A 20 8.56 -28.88 15.70
C ALA A 20 9.43 -29.24 14.49
N GLU A 21 8.86 -29.23 13.29
CA GLU A 21 9.58 -29.56 12.05
C GLU A 21 9.99 -28.33 11.21
N TRP A 22 9.79 -27.13 11.75
CA TRP A 22 10.06 -25.90 11.03
C TRP A 22 11.38 -25.25 11.47
N PRO A 23 12.19 -24.72 10.52
CA PRO A 23 13.37 -23.93 10.87
C PRO A 23 13.10 -22.76 11.80
N ALA A 24 11.84 -22.28 11.84
CA ALA A 24 11.39 -21.23 12.75
C ALA A 24 11.45 -21.64 14.23
N LEU A 25 11.43 -22.94 14.56
CA LEU A 25 11.53 -23.42 15.93
C LEU A 25 12.79 -22.91 16.63
N ARG A 26 13.94 -22.96 15.97
CA ARG A 26 15.22 -22.47 16.53
C ARG A 26 15.16 -20.99 16.89
N LYS A 27 14.41 -20.17 16.13
CA LYS A 27 14.24 -18.75 16.44
C LYS A 27 13.33 -18.55 17.66
N LEU A 28 12.33 -19.39 17.83
CA LEU A 28 11.44 -19.36 18.99
C LEU A 28 12.14 -19.82 20.26
N GLU A 29 12.96 -20.87 20.15
CA GLU A 29 13.79 -21.36 21.26
C GLU A 29 14.82 -20.31 21.70
N TYR A 30 15.47 -19.64 20.74
CA TYR A 30 16.39 -18.53 21.05
C TYR A 30 15.68 -17.38 21.74
N VAL A 31 14.46 -17.03 21.33
CA VAL A 31 13.68 -15.99 22.02
C VAL A 31 13.31 -16.43 23.43
N ASP A 32 12.93 -17.69 23.61
CA ASP A 32 12.59 -18.25 24.93
C ASP A 32 13.78 -18.22 25.89
N GLU A 33 14.96 -18.61 25.42
CA GLU A 33 16.22 -18.55 26.16
C GLU A 33 16.57 -17.11 26.53
N LEU A 34 16.57 -16.20 25.54
CA LEU A 34 16.85 -14.78 25.76
C LEU A 34 15.89 -14.15 26.76
N MET A 35 14.60 -14.46 26.67
CA MET A 35 13.61 -13.95 27.60
C MET A 35 13.77 -14.56 29.00
N GLY A 36 14.24 -15.81 29.09
CA GLY A 36 14.61 -16.44 30.34
C GLY A 36 15.79 -15.74 31.03
N GLU A 37 16.82 -15.39 30.28
CA GLU A 37 18.00 -14.65 30.80
C GLU A 37 17.65 -13.28 31.39
N ILE A 38 16.73 -12.57 30.72
CA ILE A 38 16.32 -11.22 31.17
C ILE A 38 15.15 -11.24 32.17
N ALA A 39 14.54 -12.41 32.40
CA ALA A 39 13.45 -12.56 33.35
C ALA A 39 13.95 -12.21 34.77
N GLY A 40 13.29 -11.26 35.39
CA GLY A 40 13.69 -10.82 36.74
C GLY A 40 14.84 -9.80 36.77
N ALA A 41 15.50 -9.55 35.65
CA ALA A 41 16.52 -8.48 35.59
C ALA A 41 15.86 -7.10 35.71
N ARG A 42 16.54 -6.18 36.39
CA ARG A 42 16.05 -4.80 36.47
C ARG A 42 16.07 -4.16 35.06
N PRO A 43 14.96 -3.57 34.60
CA PRO A 43 14.94 -2.92 33.31
C PRO A 43 16.01 -1.84 33.19
N LEU A 44 16.74 -1.81 32.07
CA LEU A 44 17.74 -0.78 31.79
C LEU A 44 17.11 0.62 31.73
N LEU A 45 15.88 0.69 31.24
CA LEU A 45 15.10 1.91 31.19
C LEU A 45 13.96 1.83 32.20
N THR A 46 14.09 2.53 33.29
CA THR A 46 13.08 2.62 34.35
C THR A 46 12.10 3.78 34.12
N ARG A 47 12.47 4.73 33.25
CA ARG A 47 11.63 5.88 32.93
C ARG A 47 10.60 5.49 31.88
N ARG A 48 9.32 5.62 32.21
CA ARG A 48 8.23 5.40 31.27
C ARG A 48 8.18 6.58 30.29
N ILE A 49 8.84 6.44 29.15
CA ILE A 49 8.75 7.42 28.07
C ILE A 49 7.47 7.10 27.30
N GLN A 50 6.49 7.96 27.44
CA GLN A 50 5.28 7.86 26.64
C GLN A 50 5.54 8.58 25.31
N VAL A 51 5.72 7.80 24.25
CA VAL A 51 5.86 8.35 22.88
C VAL A 51 4.49 8.84 22.44
N ASP A 52 4.40 10.10 22.00
CA ASP A 52 3.18 10.74 21.54
C ASP A 52 1.96 10.58 22.49
N PRO A 53 2.04 11.09 23.72
CA PRO A 53 0.94 10.97 24.67
C PRO A 53 -0.31 11.67 24.14
N LEU A 54 -1.46 10.99 24.22
CA LEU A 54 -2.74 11.46 23.70
C LEU A 54 -3.11 12.87 24.13
N ASN A 55 -2.78 13.24 25.37
CA ASN A 55 -3.04 14.58 25.91
C ASN A 55 -2.18 15.70 25.29
N ARG A 56 -1.15 15.36 24.53
CA ARG A 56 -0.31 16.30 23.77
C ARG A 56 -0.58 16.28 22.26
N LEU A 57 -1.46 15.39 21.80
CA LEU A 57 -1.86 15.33 20.41
C LEU A 57 -2.91 16.41 20.14
N SER A 58 -2.46 17.56 19.61
CA SER A 58 -3.35 18.65 19.18
C SER A 58 -3.80 18.52 17.72
N ARG A 59 -3.20 17.57 16.98
CA ARG A 59 -3.46 17.37 15.56
C ARG A 59 -4.64 16.45 15.34
N THR A 60 -5.56 16.85 14.47
CA THR A 60 -6.67 15.99 14.04
C THR A 60 -6.18 14.82 13.18
N LEU A 61 -6.93 13.73 13.16
CA LEU A 61 -6.65 12.57 12.31
C LEU A 61 -6.59 12.98 10.81
N ALA A 62 -7.48 13.88 10.40
CA ALA A 62 -7.52 14.42 9.05
C ALA A 62 -6.23 15.17 8.69
N GLU A 63 -5.72 16.03 9.57
CA GLU A 63 -4.45 16.73 9.38
C GLU A 63 -3.26 15.77 9.35
N HIS A 64 -3.27 14.74 10.20
CA HIS A 64 -2.24 13.72 10.20
C HIS A 64 -2.20 12.98 8.86
N TYR A 65 -3.34 12.51 8.36
CA TYR A 65 -3.41 11.83 7.08
C TYR A 65 -3.11 12.75 5.90
N LYS A 66 -3.53 14.01 5.94
CA LYS A 66 -3.20 15.01 4.91
C LYS A 66 -1.68 15.23 4.83
N LYS A 67 -1.01 15.37 5.99
CA LYS A 67 0.46 15.48 6.05
C LYS A 67 1.14 14.21 5.56
N LYS A 68 0.62 13.06 5.95
CA LYS A 68 1.13 11.75 5.52
C LYS A 68 0.97 11.58 4.00
N GLN A 69 -0.17 11.91 3.44
CA GLN A 69 -0.40 11.92 1.99
C GLN A 69 0.56 12.87 1.27
N ALA A 70 0.81 14.07 1.80
CA ALA A 70 1.77 15.01 1.22
C ALA A 70 3.22 14.50 1.26
N LEU A 71 3.59 13.74 2.29
CA LEU A 71 4.92 13.11 2.41
C LEU A 71 5.07 11.89 1.49
N TYR A 72 3.98 11.14 1.28
CA TYR A 72 3.97 9.91 0.48
C TYR A 72 3.43 10.11 -0.94
N ALA A 73 2.80 11.25 -1.23
CA ALA A 73 2.47 11.67 -2.58
C ALA A 73 3.77 12.03 -3.31
N VAL A 74 4.48 11.00 -3.73
CA VAL A 74 5.69 11.12 -4.55
C VAL A 74 5.36 11.69 -5.92
N ASP A 75 4.07 11.63 -6.31
CA ASP A 75 3.58 12.22 -7.54
C ASP A 75 2.48 13.24 -7.23
N SER A 76 2.67 14.45 -7.74
CA SER A 76 1.62 15.48 -7.80
C SER A 76 0.31 14.83 -8.31
N PRO A 77 -0.88 15.22 -7.79
CA PRO A 77 -2.16 14.74 -8.32
C PRO A 77 -2.28 14.90 -9.84
N THR A 78 -1.55 15.85 -10.41
CA THR A 78 -1.45 16.11 -11.85
C THR A 78 -0.52 15.15 -12.61
N ALA A 79 0.24 14.29 -11.91
CA ALA A 79 1.18 13.36 -12.54
C ALA A 79 0.49 12.35 -13.48
N TYR A 80 -0.80 12.10 -13.24
CA TYR A 80 -1.58 11.18 -14.06
C TYR A 80 -2.35 11.86 -15.19
N ASP A 81 -2.51 13.18 -15.17
CA ASP A 81 -3.42 13.91 -16.07
C ASP A 81 -3.11 13.67 -17.53
N ARG A 82 -1.86 13.87 -17.92
CA ARG A 82 -1.41 13.68 -19.31
C ARG A 82 -1.67 12.26 -19.81
N ASP A 83 -1.49 11.28 -18.97
CA ASP A 83 -1.62 9.87 -19.36
C ASP A 83 -3.09 9.44 -19.36
N LEU A 84 -3.88 9.93 -18.42
CA LEU A 84 -5.32 9.70 -18.38
C LEU A 84 -6.03 10.34 -19.58
N LEU A 85 -5.63 11.55 -20.00
CA LEU A 85 -6.16 12.24 -21.17
C LEU A 85 -5.80 11.58 -22.50
N ARG A 86 -4.79 10.71 -22.54
CA ARG A 86 -4.49 9.88 -23.72
C ARG A 86 -5.45 8.73 -23.91
N ILE A 87 -6.07 8.25 -22.84
CA ILE A 87 -6.96 7.10 -22.83
C ILE A 87 -8.41 7.53 -22.80
N PHE A 88 -8.71 8.57 -22.02
CA PHE A 88 -10.07 9.06 -21.76
C PHE A 88 -10.23 10.48 -22.29
N SER A 89 -11.44 10.83 -22.67
CA SER A 89 -11.76 12.13 -23.24
C SER A 89 -12.35 13.10 -22.19
N ASP A 90 -11.92 14.35 -22.23
CA ASP A 90 -12.49 15.48 -21.48
C ASP A 90 -13.45 16.34 -22.33
N ASP A 91 -13.63 15.98 -23.64
CA ASP A 91 -14.49 16.75 -24.55
C ASP A 91 -15.95 16.72 -24.09
N PRO A 92 -16.60 17.89 -23.92
CA PRO A 92 -18.02 17.99 -23.56
C PRO A 92 -18.98 17.26 -24.51
N LYS A 93 -18.59 17.04 -25.77
CA LYS A 93 -19.38 16.27 -26.76
C LYS A 93 -19.57 14.81 -26.35
N HIS A 94 -18.68 14.28 -25.51
CA HIS A 94 -18.69 12.89 -25.09
C HIS A 94 -19.45 12.67 -23.76
N ARG A 95 -20.28 13.64 -23.31
CA ARG A 95 -21.02 13.53 -22.03
C ARG A 95 -21.94 12.31 -21.94
N GLN A 96 -22.45 11.81 -23.05
CA GLN A 96 -23.28 10.61 -23.14
C GLN A 96 -22.50 9.31 -22.87
N TRP A 97 -21.18 9.33 -23.00
CA TRP A 97 -20.36 8.16 -22.72
C TRP A 97 -20.19 7.94 -21.21
N PRO A 98 -19.96 6.69 -20.78
CA PRO A 98 -19.74 6.37 -19.36
C PRO A 98 -18.60 7.19 -18.76
N ALA A 99 -18.74 7.57 -17.50
CA ALA A 99 -17.63 8.23 -16.80
C ALA A 99 -16.44 7.28 -16.68
N ALA A 100 -15.24 7.76 -16.98
CA ALA A 100 -14.00 7.00 -16.87
C ALA A 100 -13.80 6.43 -15.45
N SER A 101 -14.18 7.20 -14.41
CA SER A 101 -14.16 6.74 -13.04
C SER A 101 -15.07 5.55 -12.76
N THR A 102 -16.23 5.47 -13.41
CA THR A 102 -17.17 4.33 -13.31
C THR A 102 -16.63 3.12 -14.07
N PHE A 103 -16.10 3.36 -15.28
CA PHE A 103 -15.44 2.34 -16.09
C PHE A 103 -14.29 1.67 -15.32
N LEU A 104 -13.40 2.45 -14.73
CA LEU A 104 -12.27 1.93 -13.96
C LEU A 104 -12.71 1.13 -12.74
N ARG A 105 -13.73 1.61 -11.99
CA ARG A 105 -14.28 0.84 -10.86
C ARG A 105 -14.84 -0.51 -11.29
N HIS A 106 -15.55 -0.55 -12.41
CA HIS A 106 -16.13 -1.80 -12.93
C HIS A 106 -15.03 -2.81 -13.30
N HIS A 107 -13.94 -2.35 -13.89
CA HIS A 107 -12.84 -3.22 -14.33
C HIS A 107 -11.71 -3.40 -13.34
N ARG A 108 -11.80 -2.74 -12.16
CA ARG A 108 -10.75 -2.68 -11.13
C ARG A 108 -10.11 -4.05 -10.84
N ALA A 109 -10.94 -5.05 -10.52
CA ALA A 109 -10.45 -6.36 -10.10
C ALA A 109 -9.62 -7.05 -11.20
N LYS A 110 -10.07 -6.98 -12.46
CA LYS A 110 -9.39 -7.58 -13.60
C LYS A 110 -8.07 -6.86 -13.91
N ILE A 111 -8.07 -5.53 -13.91
CA ILE A 111 -6.89 -4.70 -14.16
C ILE A 111 -5.85 -4.97 -13.06
N ARG A 112 -6.23 -4.87 -11.80
CA ARG A 112 -5.36 -5.12 -10.65
C ARG A 112 -4.70 -6.49 -10.72
N LEU A 113 -5.49 -7.55 -10.95
CA LEU A 113 -4.97 -8.91 -11.03
C LEU A 113 -3.95 -9.07 -12.16
N MET A 114 -4.23 -8.48 -13.33
CA MET A 114 -3.33 -8.54 -14.46
C MET A 114 -2.02 -7.80 -14.20
N VAL A 115 -2.07 -6.58 -13.66
CA VAL A 115 -0.88 -5.80 -13.34
C VAL A 115 -0.06 -6.48 -12.24
N SER A 116 -0.69 -6.95 -11.16
CA SER A 116 -0.01 -7.68 -10.08
C SER A 116 0.71 -8.93 -10.60
N LYS A 117 0.06 -9.69 -11.50
CA LYS A 117 0.65 -10.89 -12.12
C LYS A 117 1.96 -10.60 -12.87
N TRP A 118 2.02 -9.48 -13.59
CA TRP A 118 3.17 -9.15 -14.44
C TRP A 118 4.25 -8.35 -13.73
N THR A 119 3.88 -7.54 -12.73
CA THR A 119 4.83 -6.67 -12.00
C THR A 119 5.32 -7.28 -10.69
N GLY A 120 4.60 -8.27 -10.15
CA GLY A 120 4.84 -8.80 -8.80
C GLY A 120 4.43 -7.85 -7.67
N GLU A 121 3.85 -6.69 -7.98
CA GLU A 121 3.46 -5.70 -6.97
C GLU A 121 2.23 -6.17 -6.18
N TYR A 122 2.19 -5.80 -4.90
CA TYR A 122 1.07 -6.12 -4.03
C TYR A 122 -0.23 -5.49 -4.51
N GLN A 123 -1.30 -6.27 -4.48
CA GLN A 123 -2.62 -5.80 -4.91
C GLN A 123 -3.10 -4.57 -4.12
N LEU A 124 -2.75 -4.47 -2.85
CA LEU A 124 -3.11 -3.32 -2.00
C LEU A 124 -2.44 -2.03 -2.49
N THR A 125 -1.17 -2.09 -2.90
CA THR A 125 -0.47 -0.94 -3.49
C THR A 125 -1.14 -0.49 -4.78
N LEU A 126 -1.48 -1.46 -5.65
CA LEU A 126 -2.17 -1.17 -6.91
C LEU A 126 -3.57 -0.59 -6.68
N ASP A 127 -4.27 -1.06 -5.64
CA ASP A 127 -5.57 -0.50 -5.28
C ASP A 127 -5.48 0.97 -4.87
N SER A 128 -4.45 1.36 -4.11
CA SER A 128 -4.23 2.75 -3.73
C SER A 128 -4.01 3.64 -4.96
N VAL A 129 -3.14 3.22 -5.89
CA VAL A 129 -2.89 3.95 -7.14
C VAL A 129 -4.13 4.03 -8.01
N LEU A 130 -4.90 2.94 -8.10
CA LEU A 130 -6.17 2.93 -8.84
C LEU A 130 -7.19 3.90 -8.24
N ASP A 131 -7.29 3.98 -6.91
CA ASP A 131 -8.20 4.91 -6.25
C ASP A 131 -7.82 6.36 -6.57
N ASP A 132 -6.53 6.70 -6.53
CA ASP A 132 -6.05 8.04 -6.90
C ASP A 132 -6.40 8.38 -8.35
N MET A 133 -6.15 7.45 -9.29
CA MET A 133 -6.49 7.63 -10.70
C MET A 133 -8.01 7.75 -10.93
N ILE A 134 -8.83 6.97 -10.21
CA ILE A 134 -10.30 7.04 -10.27
C ILE A 134 -10.81 8.38 -9.77
N VAL A 135 -10.26 8.87 -8.65
CA VAL A 135 -10.59 10.20 -8.11
C VAL A 135 -10.22 11.27 -9.13
N ARG A 136 -9.02 11.17 -9.74
CA ARG A 136 -8.56 12.13 -10.72
C ARG A 136 -9.40 12.14 -12.00
N CYS A 137 -9.80 10.95 -12.50
CA CYS A 137 -10.74 10.86 -13.61
C CYS A 137 -12.09 11.56 -13.33
N ARG A 138 -12.55 11.54 -12.06
CA ARG A 138 -13.78 12.23 -11.64
C ARG A 138 -13.59 13.74 -11.63
N GLU A 139 -12.48 14.22 -11.08
CA GLU A 139 -12.15 15.65 -11.01
C GLU A 139 -12.05 16.26 -12.41
N LEU A 140 -11.38 15.56 -13.32
CA LEU A 140 -11.22 15.96 -14.72
C LEU A 140 -12.48 15.68 -15.57
N LYS A 141 -13.53 15.08 -14.99
CA LYS A 141 -14.79 14.72 -15.68
C LYS A 141 -14.59 13.85 -16.93
N LEU A 142 -13.59 13.00 -16.95
CA LEU A 142 -13.20 12.18 -18.08
C LEU A 142 -14.29 11.16 -18.46
N ARG A 143 -14.36 10.86 -19.77
CA ARG A 143 -15.30 9.91 -20.38
C ARG A 143 -14.57 8.77 -21.05
N ALA A 144 -15.08 7.56 -20.89
CA ALA A 144 -14.56 6.34 -21.53
C ALA A 144 -15.18 6.22 -22.92
N VAL A 145 -14.51 6.78 -23.92
CA VAL A 145 -14.98 6.85 -25.31
C VAL A 145 -14.32 5.76 -26.13
N GLY A 146 -15.11 4.92 -26.79
CA GLY A 146 -14.62 3.90 -27.70
C GLY A 146 -14.83 2.46 -27.23
N ASN A 147 -13.99 1.55 -27.71
CA ASN A 147 -14.11 0.14 -27.43
C ASN A 147 -13.66 -0.19 -26.00
N GLU A 148 -14.54 -0.81 -25.22
CA GLU A 148 -14.29 -1.21 -23.83
C GLU A 148 -13.03 -2.06 -23.68
N ARG A 149 -12.84 -3.05 -24.58
CA ARG A 149 -11.67 -3.95 -24.54
C ARG A 149 -10.38 -3.18 -24.76
N GLN A 150 -10.36 -2.25 -25.70
CA GLN A 150 -9.20 -1.43 -26.00
C GLN A 150 -8.86 -0.51 -24.82
N LEU A 151 -9.85 0.23 -24.31
CA LEU A 151 -9.67 1.13 -23.17
C LEU A 151 -9.12 0.39 -21.93
N LYS A 152 -9.63 -0.82 -21.68
CA LYS A 152 -9.15 -1.66 -20.59
C LYS A 152 -7.70 -2.08 -20.81
N THR A 153 -7.33 -2.45 -22.04
CA THR A 153 -5.97 -2.84 -22.38
C THR A 153 -5.02 -1.65 -22.22
N ASP A 154 -5.36 -0.50 -22.79
CA ASP A 154 -4.53 0.71 -22.73
C ASP A 154 -4.31 1.17 -21.29
N PHE A 155 -5.36 1.14 -20.48
CA PHE A 155 -5.23 1.49 -19.07
C PHE A 155 -4.40 0.46 -18.29
N THR A 156 -4.53 -0.83 -18.59
CA THR A 156 -3.71 -1.88 -17.97
C THR A 156 -2.23 -1.68 -18.32
N VAL A 157 -1.92 -1.35 -19.56
CA VAL A 157 -0.55 -1.05 -20.01
C VAL A 157 -0.02 0.20 -19.28
N LEU A 158 -0.81 1.28 -19.21
CA LEU A 158 -0.45 2.48 -18.49
C LEU A 158 -0.12 2.18 -17.02
N LEU A 159 -1.01 1.46 -16.31
CA LEU A 159 -0.82 1.14 -14.91
C LEU A 159 0.42 0.24 -14.72
N THR A 160 0.65 -0.73 -15.62
CA THR A 160 1.85 -1.57 -15.59
C THR A 160 3.12 -0.73 -15.74
N ALA A 161 3.16 0.16 -16.73
CA ALA A 161 4.30 1.05 -16.97
C ALA A 161 4.58 1.96 -15.77
N LYS A 162 3.55 2.55 -15.17
CA LYS A 162 3.68 3.39 -13.96
C LYS A 162 4.17 2.58 -12.75
N THR A 163 3.66 1.36 -12.56
CA THR A 163 4.09 0.47 -11.49
C THR A 163 5.56 0.09 -11.64
N VAL A 164 5.97 -0.33 -12.82
CA VAL A 164 7.36 -0.68 -13.12
C VAL A 164 8.27 0.55 -12.91
N HIS A 165 7.90 1.70 -13.45
CA HIS A 165 8.67 2.94 -13.25
C HIS A 165 8.82 3.28 -11.76
N SER A 166 7.76 3.15 -10.98
CA SER A 166 7.79 3.37 -9.53
C SER A 166 8.70 2.37 -8.80
N LEU A 167 8.71 1.08 -9.18
CA LEU A 167 9.57 0.06 -8.59
C LEU A 167 11.06 0.34 -8.82
N TYR A 168 11.42 0.88 -9.99
CA TYR A 168 12.81 1.16 -10.36
C TYR A 168 13.24 2.60 -10.05
N SER A 169 12.35 3.45 -9.54
CA SER A 169 12.69 4.82 -9.18
C SER A 169 13.62 4.88 -7.96
N PRO A 170 14.70 5.69 -8.01
CA PRO A 170 15.66 5.81 -6.89
C PRO A 170 15.02 6.27 -5.57
N SER A 171 13.92 7.02 -5.64
CA SER A 171 13.19 7.49 -4.46
C SER A 171 12.55 6.36 -3.65
N ARG A 172 12.19 5.22 -4.25
CA ARG A 172 11.66 4.05 -3.53
C ARG A 172 12.72 3.20 -2.86
N ARG A 173 13.98 3.22 -3.32
CA ARG A 173 15.09 2.48 -2.66
C ARG A 173 15.34 2.90 -1.22
N ARG A 174 14.88 4.06 -0.80
CA ARG A 174 14.99 4.55 0.59
C ARG A 174 14.04 3.85 1.57
N TRP A 175 13.08 3.04 1.10
CA TRP A 175 12.07 2.41 1.93
C TRP A 175 12.41 0.98 2.39
N PHE A 176 13.42 0.34 1.79
CA PHE A 176 13.85 -1.02 2.13
C PHE A 176 15.22 -1.07 2.79
N ALA A 177 15.77 0.06 3.20
CA ALA A 177 16.99 0.14 4.00
C ALA A 177 16.60 0.32 5.48
N LEU A 178 16.05 -0.73 6.08
CA LEU A 178 16.03 -1.00 7.53
C LEU A 178 16.30 -2.47 7.76
#